data_0fa4935fc8fecbd4aae7e0288fe9fe44
#
_entry.id   0fa4935fc8fecbd4aae7e0288fe9fe44
#
_cell.length_a   1.000
_cell.length_b   1.000
_cell.length_c   1.000
_cell.angle_alpha   90.00
_cell.angle_beta   90.00
_cell.angle_gamma   90.00
#
_symmetry.space_group_name_H-M   'P 1'
#
loop_
_entity.id
_entity.type
_entity.pdbx_description
1 polymer ?
#
loop_
_entity_poly.entity_id
_entity_poly.type
_entity_poly.pdbx_seq_one_letter_code
_entity_poly.pdbx_strand_id
1 'polypeptide(L)'
;MHRLPSLMQTIRSILQVTILLIPSFNLVKAENVIISEIMADNESTLEDGHGNYSDWIEIKNPNPVNFNLAGYFLTDDQSNLRKWIFPDQTIISPNGYLIVFATGQEDSNKTDPQGNPHTNF
;
A
#
# COMPACT_ATOMS: atom_id res chain seq x y z
N MET A 1 -14.54 -57.82 -45.81
CA MET A 1 -15.57 -57.08 -45.04
C MET A 1 -14.91 -56.00 -44.17
N HIS A 2 -14.85 -54.75 -44.65
CA HIS A 2 -14.38 -53.64 -43.86
C HIS A 2 -15.54 -53.17 -42.98
N ARG A 3 -15.40 -53.36 -41.68
CA ARG A 3 -16.30 -52.71 -40.71
C ARG A 3 -15.89 -51.24 -40.57
N LEU A 4 -16.74 -50.35 -41.00
CA LEU A 4 -16.63 -48.94 -40.67
C LEU A 4 -16.74 -48.78 -39.14
N PRO A 5 -15.88 -47.99 -38.48
CA PRO A 5 -16.05 -47.71 -37.08
C PRO A 5 -17.37 -46.96 -36.85
N SER A 6 -18.13 -47.41 -35.86
CA SER A 6 -19.43 -46.82 -35.57
C SER A 6 -19.25 -45.37 -35.15
N LEU A 7 -20.17 -44.49 -35.57
CA LEU A 7 -20.23 -43.08 -35.20
C LEU A 7 -20.08 -42.85 -33.68
N MET A 8 -20.48 -43.84 -32.88
CA MET A 8 -20.35 -43.80 -31.42
C MET A 8 -18.91 -43.84 -30.90
N GLN A 9 -17.96 -44.48 -31.63
CA GLN A 9 -16.56 -44.51 -31.23
C GLN A 9 -15.86 -43.18 -31.52
N THR A 10 -16.28 -42.48 -32.56
CA THR A 10 -15.73 -41.15 -32.92
C THR A 10 -16.16 -40.07 -31.92
N ILE A 11 -17.37 -40.17 -31.38
CA ILE A 11 -17.90 -39.22 -30.39
C ILE A 11 -17.18 -39.35 -29.01
N ARG A 12 -16.77 -40.58 -28.66
CA ARG A 12 -16.02 -40.79 -27.40
C ARG A 12 -14.62 -40.22 -27.44
N SER A 13 -13.98 -40.05 -28.56
CA SER A 13 -12.66 -39.44 -28.71
C SER A 13 -12.67 -37.91 -28.62
N ILE A 14 -13.82 -37.28 -28.84
CA ILE A 14 -13.92 -35.79 -28.80
C ILE A 14 -14.27 -35.27 -27.41
N LEU A 15 -14.69 -36.16 -26.48
CA LEU A 15 -15.00 -35.77 -25.11
C LEU A 15 -13.79 -35.87 -24.18
N GLN A 16 -12.58 -35.77 -24.72
CA GLN A 16 -11.35 -35.63 -23.91
C GLN A 16 -11.13 -34.15 -23.53
N VAL A 17 -11.76 -33.84 -22.42
CA VAL A 17 -11.17 -33.05 -21.35
C VAL A 17 -10.52 -31.75 -21.82
N THR A 18 -11.35 -30.75 -22.07
CA THR A 18 -10.93 -29.40 -21.84
C THR A 18 -10.84 -29.24 -20.31
N ILE A 19 -9.69 -29.59 -19.70
CA ILE A 19 -9.35 -29.13 -18.38
C ILE A 19 -9.17 -27.61 -18.51
N LEU A 20 -10.24 -26.89 -18.21
CA LEU A 20 -10.16 -25.45 -18.06
C LEU A 20 -9.31 -25.23 -16.80
N LEU A 21 -8.01 -24.96 -16.99
CA LEU A 21 -7.18 -24.35 -15.98
C LEU A 21 -7.78 -22.97 -15.72
N ILE A 22 -8.74 -22.91 -14.82
CA ILE A 22 -9.21 -21.66 -14.27
C ILE A 22 -8.07 -21.18 -13.38
N PRO A 23 -7.38 -20.09 -13.73
CA PRO A 23 -6.40 -19.54 -12.81
C PRO A 23 -7.16 -19.22 -11.53
N SER A 24 -6.71 -19.77 -10.41
CA SER A 24 -7.22 -19.39 -9.11
C SER A 24 -6.87 -17.91 -8.95
N PHE A 25 -7.80 -17.03 -9.22
CA PHE A 25 -7.71 -15.64 -8.81
C PHE A 25 -7.75 -15.64 -7.29
N ASN A 26 -6.58 -15.70 -6.66
CA ASN A 26 -6.48 -15.31 -5.27
C ASN A 26 -6.83 -13.83 -5.22
N LEU A 27 -8.03 -13.53 -4.77
CA LEU A 27 -8.41 -12.17 -4.41
C LEU A 27 -7.53 -11.81 -3.22
N VAL A 28 -6.40 -11.15 -3.47
CA VAL A 28 -5.60 -10.57 -2.39
C VAL A 28 -6.45 -9.45 -1.81
N LYS A 29 -7.02 -9.70 -0.63
CA LYS A 29 -7.71 -8.65 0.13
C LYS A 29 -6.66 -7.62 0.50
N ALA A 30 -6.79 -6.40 -0.01
CA ALA A 30 -5.93 -5.31 0.40
C ALA A 30 -6.15 -5.04 1.89
N GLU A 31 -5.08 -5.05 2.66
CA GLU A 31 -5.08 -4.65 4.05
C GLU A 31 -4.86 -3.13 4.13
N ASN A 32 -5.35 -2.50 5.19
CA ASN A 32 -5.03 -1.10 5.43
C ASN A 32 -3.56 -0.96 5.81
N VAL A 33 -2.97 0.19 5.51
CA VAL A 33 -1.67 0.56 6.07
C VAL A 33 -1.78 0.64 7.59
N ILE A 34 -0.67 0.40 8.27
CA ILE A 34 -0.59 0.44 9.73
C ILE A 34 0.47 1.43 10.18
N ILE A 35 0.24 2.10 11.29
CA ILE A 35 1.30 2.82 12.00
C ILE A 35 2.14 1.74 12.69
N SER A 36 3.38 1.58 12.24
CA SER A 36 4.31 0.56 12.75
C SER A 36 5.19 1.07 13.87
N GLU A 37 5.52 2.37 13.87
CA GLU A 37 6.33 2.99 14.90
C GLU A 37 5.98 4.47 15.09
N ILE A 38 6.17 4.97 16.31
CA ILE A 38 6.09 6.39 16.64
C ILE A 38 7.34 6.73 17.47
N MET A 39 8.09 7.72 17.00
CA MET A 39 9.20 8.32 17.75
C MET A 39 8.76 9.68 18.25
N ALA A 40 8.48 9.76 19.54
CA ALA A 40 8.27 11.00 20.25
C ALA A 40 9.58 11.42 20.95
N ASP A 41 9.84 12.70 21.03
CA ASP A 41 11.04 13.27 21.64
C ASP A 41 12.31 12.81 20.91
N ASN A 42 12.34 12.98 19.59
CA ASN A 42 13.47 12.64 18.75
C ASN A 42 14.58 13.69 18.90
N GLU A 43 15.63 13.34 19.61
CA GLU A 43 16.78 14.24 19.83
C GLU A 43 17.99 13.92 18.92
N SER A 44 18.09 12.69 18.39
CA SER A 44 19.32 12.26 17.70
C SER A 44 19.18 11.02 16.82
N THR A 45 17.96 10.50 16.63
CA THR A 45 17.79 9.21 15.96
C THR A 45 17.71 9.37 14.44
N LEU A 46 16.86 10.28 13.95
CA LEU A 46 16.63 10.49 12.53
C LEU A 46 16.43 11.97 12.25
N GLU A 47 17.28 12.54 11.38
CA GLU A 47 17.13 13.89 10.87
C GLU A 47 16.08 13.90 9.75
N ASP A 48 15.27 14.96 9.69
CA ASP A 48 14.44 15.26 8.53
C ASP A 48 15.31 15.84 7.39
N GLY A 49 14.72 16.03 6.22
CA GLY A 49 15.42 16.55 5.05
C GLY A 49 15.91 18.00 5.18
N HIS A 50 15.63 18.66 6.29
CA HIS A 50 16.09 20.01 6.62
C HIS A 50 17.19 19.99 7.69
N GLY A 51 17.58 18.81 8.17
CA GLY A 51 18.60 18.63 9.20
C GLY A 51 18.12 18.85 10.63
N ASN A 52 16.81 18.70 10.87
CA ASN A 52 16.24 18.80 12.21
C ASN A 52 15.85 17.41 12.75
N TYR A 53 15.91 17.26 14.05
CA TYR A 53 15.42 16.08 14.76
C TYR A 53 13.97 16.32 15.19
N SER A 54 13.06 16.14 14.25
CA SER A 54 11.61 16.22 14.51
C SER A 54 11.07 14.85 14.88
N ASP A 55 10.02 14.80 15.70
CA ASP A 55 9.28 13.57 15.96
C ASP A 55 8.77 12.96 14.65
N TRP A 56 8.61 11.67 14.62
CA TRP A 56 8.17 11.00 13.39
C TRP A 56 7.26 9.80 13.63
N ILE A 57 6.51 9.47 12.60
CA ILE A 57 5.59 8.34 12.55
C ILE A 57 6.00 7.49 11.35
N GLU A 58 6.18 6.18 11.56
CA GLU A 58 6.39 5.23 10.49
C GLU A 58 5.08 4.56 10.11
N ILE A 59 4.78 4.55 8.82
CA ILE A 59 3.61 3.88 8.25
C ILE A 59 4.09 2.74 7.37
N LYS A 60 3.58 1.54 7.62
CA LYS A 60 3.88 0.33 6.84
C LYS A 60 2.75 -0.01 5.91
N ASN A 61 3.09 -0.33 4.67
CA ASN A 61 2.20 -1.00 3.73
C ASN A 61 2.40 -2.53 3.81
N PRO A 62 1.47 -3.31 4.39
CA PRO A 62 1.59 -4.76 4.46
C PRO A 62 1.20 -5.47 3.15
N ASN A 63 0.77 -4.73 2.14
CA ASN A 63 0.27 -5.29 0.88
C ASN A 63 1.42 -5.61 -0.08
N PRO A 64 1.26 -6.62 -0.97
CA PRO A 64 2.20 -6.94 -2.05
C PRO A 64 2.09 -6.00 -3.26
N VAL A 65 1.34 -4.91 -3.15
CA VAL A 65 1.11 -3.90 -4.17
C VAL A 65 1.29 -2.50 -3.58
N ASN A 66 1.50 -1.50 -4.42
CA ASN A 66 1.56 -0.11 -3.98
C ASN A 66 0.27 0.31 -3.26
N PHE A 67 0.43 1.09 -2.20
CA PHE A 67 -0.68 1.71 -1.47
C PHE A 67 -0.62 3.23 -1.62
N ASN A 68 -1.69 3.84 -2.09
CA ASN A 68 -1.78 5.30 -2.26
C ASN A 68 -2.51 5.91 -1.06
N LEU A 69 -1.84 6.84 -0.38
CA LEU A 69 -2.37 7.58 0.78
C LEU A 69 -3.11 8.87 0.40
N ALA A 70 -3.24 9.20 -0.88
CA ALA A 70 -4.01 10.38 -1.29
C ALA A 70 -5.43 10.35 -0.71
N GLY A 71 -5.81 11.44 -0.04
CA GLY A 71 -7.12 11.55 0.62
C GLY A 71 -7.22 10.92 2.01
N TYR A 72 -6.17 10.28 2.51
CA TYR A 72 -6.07 9.87 3.90
C TYR A 72 -5.67 11.05 4.79
N PHE A 73 -6.01 10.95 6.06
CA PHE A 73 -5.71 11.96 7.07
C PHE A 73 -4.87 11.37 8.19
N LEU A 74 -4.06 12.21 8.81
CA LEU A 74 -3.33 11.92 10.04
C LEU A 74 -3.70 12.99 11.08
N THR A 75 -3.83 12.59 12.33
CA THR A 75 -4.20 13.50 13.42
C THR A 75 -3.69 13.01 14.76
N ASP A 76 -3.31 13.96 15.60
CA ASP A 76 -3.02 13.82 17.03
C ASP A 76 -4.20 14.31 17.90
N ASP A 77 -5.31 14.74 17.27
CA ASP A 77 -6.48 15.35 17.93
C ASP A 77 -7.75 14.57 17.61
N GLN A 78 -8.32 13.90 18.61
CA GLN A 78 -9.56 13.13 18.49
C GLN A 78 -10.77 13.99 18.10
N SER A 79 -10.74 15.29 18.37
CA SER A 79 -11.81 16.23 18.00
C SER A 79 -11.73 16.70 16.54
N ASN A 80 -10.57 16.52 15.89
CA ASN A 80 -10.33 16.91 14.51
C ASN A 80 -9.70 15.77 13.70
N LEU A 81 -10.51 14.82 13.26
CA LEU A 81 -10.05 13.64 12.51
C LEU A 81 -9.49 13.95 11.11
N ARG A 82 -9.58 15.18 10.65
CA ARG A 82 -9.07 15.65 9.35
C ARG A 82 -8.01 16.73 9.48
N LYS A 83 -7.23 16.69 10.56
CA LYS A 83 -6.29 17.75 10.91
C LYS A 83 -5.22 17.96 9.83
N TRP A 84 -4.68 16.88 9.28
CA TRP A 84 -3.68 16.94 8.22
C TRP A 84 -3.97 15.88 7.14
N ILE A 85 -3.89 16.27 5.88
CA ILE A 85 -4.12 15.41 4.73
C ILE A 85 -2.78 15.05 4.07
N PHE A 86 -2.60 13.78 3.72
CA PHE A 86 -1.44 13.35 2.95
C PHE A 86 -1.37 14.08 1.60
N PRO A 87 -0.15 14.50 1.17
CA PRO A 87 0.05 15.05 -0.16
C PRO A 87 -0.45 14.09 -1.25
N ASP A 88 -0.91 14.65 -2.36
CA ASP A 88 -1.24 13.86 -3.54
C ASP A 88 -0.04 13.04 -3.99
N GLN A 89 -0.30 11.82 -4.49
CA GLN A 89 0.74 10.88 -4.93
C GLN A 89 1.66 10.35 -3.83
N THR A 90 1.28 10.44 -2.55
CA THR A 90 1.99 9.75 -1.48
C THR A 90 1.75 8.24 -1.61
N ILE A 91 2.74 7.52 -2.12
CA ILE A 91 2.66 6.07 -2.41
C ILE A 91 3.67 5.31 -1.56
N ILE A 92 3.20 4.26 -0.89
CA ILE A 92 4.07 3.31 -0.19
C ILE A 92 4.20 2.05 -1.05
N SER A 93 5.43 1.68 -1.37
CA SER A 93 5.76 0.47 -2.14
C SER A 93 5.27 -0.81 -1.44
N PRO A 94 5.19 -1.94 -2.17
CA PRO A 94 4.81 -3.22 -1.58
C PRO A 94 5.71 -3.57 -0.41
N ASN A 95 5.10 -3.93 0.74
CA ASN A 95 5.80 -4.22 2.00
C ASN A 95 6.75 -3.12 2.49
N GLY A 96 6.64 -1.92 1.93
CA GLY A 96 7.48 -0.76 2.23
C GLY A 96 6.99 0.06 3.41
N TYR A 97 7.76 1.09 3.72
CA TYR A 97 7.54 2.01 4.84
C TYR A 97 7.59 3.45 4.34
N LEU A 98 6.94 4.32 5.06
CA LEU A 98 6.97 5.77 4.88
C LEU A 98 7.20 6.42 6.24
N ILE A 99 8.19 7.30 6.32
CA ILE A 99 8.38 8.18 7.47
C ILE A 99 7.60 9.48 7.23
N VAL A 100 6.89 9.92 8.24
CA VAL A 100 6.17 11.20 8.29
C VAL A 100 6.68 11.97 9.49
N PHE A 101 7.26 13.15 9.27
CA PHE A 101 7.77 14.00 10.35
C PHE A 101 6.66 14.87 10.95
N ALA A 102 6.55 14.88 12.27
CA ALA A 102 5.62 15.71 13.03
C ALA A 102 6.31 17.02 13.40
N THR A 103 6.26 18.00 12.49
CA THR A 103 7.05 19.24 12.63
C THR A 103 6.26 20.44 13.14
N GLY A 104 4.93 20.35 13.15
CA GLY A 104 4.07 21.47 13.54
C GLY A 104 4.11 22.67 12.60
N GLN A 105 4.63 22.53 11.39
CA GLN A 105 4.77 23.65 10.45
C GLN A 105 3.55 23.76 9.55
N GLU A 106 2.80 24.84 9.70
CA GLU A 106 1.57 25.08 8.92
C GLU A 106 1.84 25.30 7.41
N ASP A 107 3.01 25.83 7.06
CA ASP A 107 3.34 26.32 5.71
C ASP A 107 4.35 25.47 4.97
N SER A 108 4.64 24.29 5.48
CA SER A 108 5.59 23.41 4.83
C SER A 108 5.08 22.99 3.45
N ASN A 109 5.90 23.15 2.45
CA ASN A 109 5.88 22.18 1.35
C ASN A 109 5.73 20.83 2.03
N LYS A 110 4.61 20.19 1.81
CA LYS A 110 4.16 18.99 2.55
C LYS A 110 5.17 17.83 2.52
N THR A 111 6.32 18.03 1.91
CA THR A 111 7.44 17.09 1.81
C THR A 111 8.78 17.83 1.89
N ASP A 112 9.77 17.19 2.51
CA ASP A 112 11.16 17.65 2.53
C ASP A 112 11.89 17.33 1.19
N PRO A 113 13.15 17.76 1.02
CA PRO A 113 13.94 17.46 -0.18
C PRO A 113 14.17 15.97 -0.44
N GLN A 114 14.01 15.10 0.56
CA GLN A 114 14.08 13.65 0.43
C GLN A 114 12.72 13.03 0.10
N GLY A 115 11.65 13.83 0.09
CA GLY A 115 10.30 13.40 -0.24
C GLY A 115 9.49 12.90 0.96
N ASN A 116 9.99 13.08 2.19
CA ASN A 116 9.23 12.71 3.40
C ASN A 116 8.15 13.74 3.69
N PRO A 117 6.92 13.33 3.98
CA PRO A 117 5.85 14.26 4.38
C PRO A 117 6.10 14.88 5.76
N HIS A 118 5.64 16.12 5.93
CA HIS A 118 5.67 16.85 7.19
C HIS A 118 4.25 17.25 7.60
N THR A 119 3.88 17.00 8.85
CA THR A 119 2.58 17.37 9.38
C THR A 119 2.57 18.80 9.95
N ASN A 120 1.36 19.32 10.20
CA ASN A 120 1.15 20.60 10.88
C ASN A 120 0.94 20.46 12.40
N PHE A 121 1.37 19.36 12.98
CA PHE A 121 1.32 19.08 14.43
C PHE A 121 2.55 18.33 14.88
#